data_a40078aa6bff579166da76e3c1af2570
#
_entry.id   a40078aa6bff579166da76e3c1af2570
#
_cell.length_a   1.000
_cell.length_b   1.000
_cell.length_c   1.000
_cell.angle_alpha   90.00
_cell.angle_beta   90.00
_cell.angle_gamma   90.00
#
_symmetry.space_group_name_H-M   'P 1'
#
loop_
_entity.id
_entity.type
_entity.pdbx_description
1 polymer ?
#
loop_
_entity_poly.entity_id
_entity_poly.type
_entity_poly.pdbx_seq_one_letter_code
_entity_poly.pdbx_strand_id
1 'polypeptide(L)'
;MQMSTRRRFIETTPFACLALLAACSPKVEPPVAPMATTPAPSPAPAPVPAPLTATMNLPMVEKGDAQAVRLGYVDDATQADKVKFKNYVFGSACSNCALYQGKAGDVAGGCPLFAGKNVAAKGWCTSWVKKA
;
A
#
# COMPACT_ATOMS: atom_id res chain seq x y z
N MET A 1 -17.56 -15.59 -42.66
CA MET A 1 -18.37 -14.41 -43.04
C MET A 1 -19.28 -14.04 -41.89
N GLN A 2 -18.99 -13.00 -41.15
CA GLN A 2 -19.91 -11.98 -40.66
C GLN A 2 -19.15 -10.94 -39.87
N MET A 3 -18.97 -9.80 -40.50
CA MET A 3 -18.50 -8.55 -39.89
C MET A 3 -19.61 -8.00 -39.01
N SER A 4 -19.33 -7.77 -37.73
CA SER A 4 -20.22 -7.00 -36.86
C SER A 4 -19.58 -5.65 -36.51
N THR A 5 -19.98 -4.69 -37.32
CA THR A 5 -19.74 -3.26 -37.14
C THR A 5 -20.51 -2.77 -35.93
N ARG A 6 -19.88 -2.33 -34.89
CA ARG A 6 -20.51 -1.61 -33.76
C ARG A 6 -20.05 -0.15 -33.74
N ARG A 7 -20.85 0.61 -34.35
CA ARG A 7 -21.39 1.98 -34.22
C ARG A 7 -20.72 2.79 -33.09
N ARG A 8 -20.08 3.84 -33.57
CA ARG A 8 -19.72 5.06 -32.86
C ARG A 8 -21.00 5.79 -32.44
N PHE A 9 -21.14 6.08 -31.16
CA PHE A 9 -22.00 7.15 -30.68
C PHE A 9 -21.12 8.24 -30.12
N ILE A 10 -20.96 9.29 -30.92
CA ILE A 10 -20.41 10.57 -30.49
C ILE A 10 -21.64 11.41 -30.22
N GLU A 11 -22.01 11.63 -28.98
CA GLU A 11 -22.95 12.67 -28.60
C GLU A 11 -22.17 13.85 -28.04
N THR A 12 -22.06 14.86 -28.90
CA THR A 12 -21.58 16.20 -28.57
C THR A 12 -22.72 16.98 -27.94
N THR A 13 -22.59 17.27 -26.64
CA THR A 13 -23.50 18.20 -25.96
C THR A 13 -22.75 19.52 -25.74
N PRO A 14 -23.19 20.65 -26.31
CA PRO A 14 -22.63 21.96 -25.99
C PRO A 14 -23.31 22.50 -24.73
N PHE A 15 -22.56 22.59 -23.62
CA PHE A 15 -23.01 23.30 -22.42
C PHE A 15 -22.63 24.77 -22.55
N ALA A 16 -23.67 25.62 -22.75
CA ALA A 16 -23.54 27.05 -22.68
C ALA A 16 -23.30 27.50 -21.23
N CYS A 17 -22.14 28.08 -20.96
CA CYS A 17 -21.84 28.72 -19.69
C CYS A 17 -22.47 30.09 -19.61
N LEU A 18 -23.48 30.23 -18.75
CA LEU A 18 -24.05 31.51 -18.34
C LEU A 18 -23.21 32.06 -17.20
N ALA A 19 -22.50 33.16 -17.43
CA ALA A 19 -21.72 33.89 -16.44
C ALA A 19 -22.64 34.68 -15.53
N LEU A 20 -22.65 34.37 -14.25
CA LEU A 20 -23.22 35.19 -13.18
C LEU A 20 -22.07 35.81 -12.36
N LEU A 21 -21.83 37.10 -12.61
CA LEU A 21 -20.99 37.96 -11.79
C LEU A 21 -21.70 38.25 -10.47
N ALA A 22 -21.29 37.61 -9.39
CA ALA A 22 -21.67 38.00 -8.03
C ALA A 22 -20.53 38.77 -7.40
N ALA A 23 -20.72 40.05 -7.22
CA ALA A 23 -19.85 40.96 -6.47
C ALA A 23 -19.88 40.59 -4.99
N CYS A 24 -18.80 40.03 -4.46
CA CYS A 24 -18.60 39.87 -3.02
C CYS A 24 -17.77 41.02 -2.51
N SER A 25 -18.41 41.92 -1.73
CA SER A 25 -17.77 42.96 -0.95
C SER A 25 -16.83 42.32 0.09
N PRO A 26 -15.64 42.90 0.33
CA PRO A 26 -14.79 42.45 1.42
C PRO A 26 -15.39 42.89 2.75
N LYS A 27 -15.84 41.96 3.57
CA LYS A 27 -16.22 42.20 4.96
C LYS A 27 -14.91 42.44 5.74
N VAL A 28 -14.73 43.67 6.18
CA VAL A 28 -13.63 44.04 7.08
C VAL A 28 -13.84 43.32 8.40
N GLU A 29 -12.96 42.38 8.68
CA GLU A 29 -12.89 41.66 9.95
C GLU A 29 -12.17 42.57 10.98
N PRO A 30 -12.69 42.76 12.21
CA PRO A 30 -12.02 43.55 13.23
C PRO A 30 -10.71 42.88 13.65
N PRO A 31 -9.68 43.61 14.06
CA PRO A 31 -8.39 43.09 14.45
C PRO A 31 -8.53 42.16 15.66
N VAL A 32 -8.32 40.90 15.45
CA VAL A 32 -8.23 39.90 16.52
C VAL A 32 -6.91 40.13 17.25
N ALA A 33 -6.99 40.39 18.56
CA ALA A 33 -5.84 40.46 19.44
C ALA A 33 -4.98 39.18 19.31
N PRO A 34 -3.65 39.28 19.42
CA PRO A 34 -2.79 38.11 19.35
C PRO A 34 -3.10 37.18 20.52
N MET A 35 -3.83 36.11 20.24
CA MET A 35 -3.91 34.99 21.16
C MET A 35 -2.54 34.35 21.23
N ALA A 36 -1.98 34.34 22.44
CA ALA A 36 -0.77 33.58 22.74
C ALA A 36 -0.97 32.12 22.27
N THR A 37 -0.27 31.77 21.22
CA THR A 37 -0.19 30.36 20.76
C THR A 37 0.53 29.59 21.84
N THR A 38 -0.23 28.93 22.70
CA THR A 38 0.29 27.84 23.51
C THR A 38 0.89 26.83 22.53
N PRO A 39 2.19 26.48 22.63
CA PRO A 39 2.77 25.47 21.74
C PRO A 39 2.00 24.16 21.96
N ALA A 40 1.40 23.68 20.89
CA ALA A 40 0.78 22.35 20.89
C ALA A 40 1.83 21.33 21.36
N PRO A 41 1.48 20.40 22.27
CA PRO A 41 2.41 19.37 22.68
C PRO A 41 2.89 18.65 21.44
N SER A 42 4.21 18.62 21.24
CA SER A 42 4.87 17.87 20.18
C SER A 42 4.33 16.43 20.21
N PRO A 43 3.87 15.87 19.09
CA PRO A 43 3.41 14.49 19.09
C PRO A 43 4.54 13.62 19.62
N ALA A 44 4.24 12.85 20.68
CA ALA A 44 5.18 11.90 21.25
C ALA A 44 5.76 11.06 20.10
N PRO A 45 7.08 10.82 20.06
CA PRO A 45 7.66 9.97 19.04
C PRO A 45 6.92 8.63 19.07
N ALA A 46 6.38 8.24 17.90
CA ALA A 46 5.76 6.94 17.75
C ALA A 46 6.73 5.87 18.28
N PRO A 47 6.27 4.87 19.04
CA PRO A 47 7.14 3.84 19.57
C PRO A 47 7.91 3.24 18.41
N VAL A 48 9.22 3.42 18.44
CA VAL A 48 10.15 2.78 17.50
C VAL A 48 9.89 1.29 17.63
N PRO A 49 9.59 0.54 16.56
CA PRO A 49 9.40 -0.90 16.66
C PRO A 49 10.65 -1.48 17.28
N ALA A 50 10.51 -2.10 18.46
CA ALA A 50 11.60 -2.78 19.12
C ALA A 50 12.26 -3.76 18.13
N PRO A 51 13.59 -3.90 18.11
CA PRO A 51 14.25 -4.87 17.23
C PRO A 51 13.73 -6.26 17.58
N LEU A 52 12.99 -6.84 16.64
CA LEU A 52 12.37 -8.15 16.77
C LEU A 52 13.46 -9.25 16.69
N THR A 53 14.20 -9.43 17.76
CA THR A 53 15.13 -10.56 17.93
C THR A 53 14.42 -11.88 18.26
N ALA A 54 13.08 -11.90 18.27
CA ALA A 54 12.26 -13.07 18.61
C ALA A 54 11.60 -13.74 17.39
N THR A 55 12.19 -13.66 16.23
CA THR A 55 11.55 -14.11 14.97
C THR A 55 11.48 -15.64 14.84
N MET A 56 12.24 -16.39 15.62
CA MET A 56 12.39 -17.85 15.47
C MET A 56 11.18 -18.67 15.93
N ASN A 57 10.29 -18.14 16.77
CA ASN A 57 9.17 -18.88 17.37
C ASN A 57 7.77 -18.38 16.95
N LEU A 58 7.68 -17.49 15.97
CA LEU A 58 6.38 -17.04 15.50
C LEU A 58 5.75 -18.07 14.53
N PRO A 59 4.43 -18.25 14.58
CA PRO A 59 3.75 -19.12 13.61
C PRO A 59 3.97 -18.64 12.19
N MET A 60 3.96 -19.56 11.24
CA MET A 60 4.02 -19.22 9.82
C MET A 60 2.69 -18.61 9.36
N VAL A 61 2.75 -17.74 8.38
CA VAL A 61 1.56 -17.24 7.68
C VAL A 61 0.92 -18.42 6.94
N GLU A 62 -0.38 -18.61 7.14
CA GLU A 62 -1.16 -19.62 6.43
C GLU A 62 -1.81 -19.04 5.17
N LYS A 63 -1.99 -19.87 4.14
CA LYS A 63 -2.63 -19.46 2.87
C LYS A 63 -4.07 -18.97 3.06
N GLY A 64 -4.74 -19.40 4.14
CA GLY A 64 -6.10 -19.00 4.51
C GLY A 64 -6.19 -17.71 5.33
N ASP A 65 -5.07 -17.14 5.74
CA ASP A 65 -5.06 -15.88 6.45
C ASP A 65 -5.69 -14.76 5.62
N ALA A 66 -6.57 -13.97 6.22
CA ALA A 66 -7.23 -12.86 5.52
C ALA A 66 -6.21 -11.87 4.92
N GLN A 67 -5.10 -11.64 5.60
CA GLN A 67 -4.01 -10.79 5.12
C GLN A 67 -3.25 -11.46 3.97
N ALA A 68 -2.98 -12.76 4.05
CA ALA A 68 -2.35 -13.53 2.99
C ALA A 68 -3.17 -13.51 1.71
N VAL A 69 -4.48 -13.72 1.83
CA VAL A 69 -5.41 -13.67 0.68
C VAL A 69 -5.43 -12.28 0.03
N ARG A 70 -5.49 -11.21 0.84
CA ARG A 70 -5.49 -9.83 0.34
C ARG A 70 -4.22 -9.46 -0.42
N LEU A 71 -3.08 -9.91 0.08
CA LEU A 71 -1.76 -9.63 -0.52
C LEU A 71 -1.34 -10.66 -1.55
N GLY A 72 -2.16 -11.66 -1.84
CA GLY A 72 -1.81 -12.74 -2.75
C GLY A 72 -0.54 -13.47 -2.31
N TYR A 73 -0.36 -13.65 -0.99
CA TYR A 73 0.81 -14.31 -0.44
C TYR A 73 0.85 -15.79 -0.83
N VAL A 74 2.03 -16.24 -1.20
CA VAL A 74 2.37 -17.63 -1.45
C VAL A 74 3.68 -17.99 -0.75
N ASP A 75 3.79 -19.22 -0.24
CA ASP A 75 4.99 -19.70 0.46
C ASP A 75 6.17 -19.95 -0.49
N ASP A 76 5.89 -20.04 -1.78
CA ASP A 76 6.88 -20.20 -2.83
C ASP A 76 6.54 -19.26 -3.99
N ALA A 77 7.46 -18.34 -4.31
CA ALA A 77 7.29 -17.35 -5.36
C ALA A 77 7.04 -17.94 -6.75
N THR A 78 7.45 -19.19 -6.99
CA THR A 78 7.19 -19.87 -8.26
C THR A 78 5.71 -20.18 -8.47
N GLN A 79 4.94 -20.28 -7.38
CA GLN A 79 3.49 -20.52 -7.37
C GLN A 79 2.66 -19.23 -7.48
N ALA A 80 3.30 -18.06 -7.56
CA ALA A 80 2.60 -16.81 -7.72
C ALA A 80 1.82 -16.79 -9.04
N ASP A 81 0.56 -16.36 -8.99
CA ASP A 81 -0.29 -16.20 -10.17
C ASP A 81 0.17 -14.98 -10.99
N LYS A 82 1.00 -15.23 -11.99
CA LYS A 82 1.57 -14.19 -12.88
C LYS A 82 0.53 -13.54 -13.79
N VAL A 83 -0.61 -14.19 -13.99
CA VAL A 83 -1.72 -13.63 -14.78
C VAL A 83 -2.48 -12.60 -13.95
N LYS A 84 -2.77 -12.95 -12.71
CA LYS A 84 -3.45 -12.10 -11.74
C LYS A 84 -2.56 -10.95 -11.26
N PHE A 85 -1.30 -11.23 -10.94
CA PHE A 85 -0.36 -10.28 -10.35
C PHE A 85 0.69 -9.81 -11.36
N LYS A 86 0.35 -8.79 -12.12
CA LYS A 86 1.23 -8.22 -13.17
C LYS A 86 2.51 -7.57 -12.64
N ASN A 87 2.56 -7.26 -11.35
CA ASN A 87 3.74 -6.73 -10.66
C ASN A 87 4.73 -7.81 -10.22
N TYR A 88 4.47 -9.08 -10.52
CA TYR A 88 5.44 -10.14 -10.24
C TYR A 88 6.70 -9.96 -11.10
N VAL A 89 7.85 -9.98 -10.47
CA VAL A 89 9.15 -9.94 -11.12
C VAL A 89 9.82 -11.30 -10.95
N PHE A 90 10.36 -11.85 -12.03
CA PHE A 90 11.09 -13.11 -11.96
C PHE A 90 12.26 -13.03 -10.97
N GLY A 91 12.37 -14.01 -10.07
CA GLY A 91 13.37 -14.03 -9.01
C GLY A 91 13.00 -13.22 -7.77
N SER A 92 11.82 -12.54 -7.74
CA SER A 92 11.33 -11.90 -6.53
C SER A 92 10.94 -12.94 -5.48
N ALA A 93 11.40 -12.73 -4.25
CA ALA A 93 11.07 -13.57 -3.10
C ALA A 93 11.11 -12.72 -1.82
N CYS A 94 10.51 -13.20 -0.74
CA CYS A 94 10.58 -12.50 0.55
C CYS A 94 12.02 -12.27 1.01
N SER A 95 12.92 -13.21 0.80
CA SER A 95 14.34 -13.07 1.18
C SER A 95 15.07 -11.87 0.55
N ASN A 96 14.64 -11.44 -0.63
CA ASN A 96 15.19 -10.25 -1.30
C ASN A 96 14.23 -9.05 -1.29
N CYS A 97 13.23 -9.08 -0.42
CA CYS A 97 12.29 -7.99 -0.18
C CYS A 97 12.82 -7.02 0.87
N ALA A 98 12.63 -5.72 0.65
CA ALA A 98 13.01 -4.67 1.61
C ALA A 98 12.28 -4.77 2.96
N LEU A 99 11.10 -5.40 2.98
CA LEU A 99 10.28 -5.57 4.18
C LEU A 99 10.63 -6.84 4.97
N TYR A 100 11.46 -7.71 4.43
CA TYR A 100 11.83 -8.96 5.09
C TYR A 100 12.81 -8.73 6.24
N GLN A 101 12.49 -9.25 7.41
CA GLN A 101 13.27 -9.08 8.64
C GLN A 101 14.09 -10.31 9.04
N GLY A 102 14.10 -11.37 8.22
CA GLY A 102 14.97 -12.51 8.40
C GLY A 102 16.40 -12.23 7.94
N LYS A 103 17.32 -13.08 8.35
CA LYS A 103 18.74 -13.04 7.93
C LYS A 103 18.92 -13.77 6.60
N ALA A 104 20.04 -13.51 5.94
CA ALA A 104 20.44 -14.28 4.77
C ALA A 104 20.61 -15.76 5.12
N GLY A 105 19.96 -16.65 4.38
CA GLY A 105 19.98 -18.08 4.63
C GLY A 105 18.86 -18.62 5.53
N ASP A 106 18.10 -17.75 6.21
CA ASP A 106 16.94 -18.19 6.99
C ASP A 106 15.87 -18.77 6.04
N VAL A 107 15.18 -19.80 6.50
CA VAL A 107 14.06 -20.40 5.74
C VAL A 107 12.77 -19.61 5.90
N ALA A 108 12.66 -18.80 6.96
CA ALA A 108 11.53 -17.94 7.29
C ALA A 108 11.98 -16.72 8.07
N GLY A 109 11.19 -15.65 8.06
CA GLY A 109 11.49 -14.43 8.82
C GLY A 109 10.27 -13.55 8.98
N GLY A 110 10.38 -12.57 9.87
CA GLY A 110 9.32 -11.60 10.12
C GLY A 110 9.04 -10.72 8.90
N CYS A 111 7.82 -10.22 8.82
CA CYS A 111 7.42 -9.21 7.84
C CYS A 111 6.39 -8.28 8.50
N PRO A 112 6.56 -6.95 8.44
CA PRO A 112 5.66 -6.01 9.10
C PRO A 112 4.23 -6.08 8.56
N LEU A 113 4.05 -6.60 7.35
CA LEU A 113 2.71 -6.82 6.78
C LEU A 113 1.98 -8.00 7.42
N PHE A 114 2.70 -8.89 8.09
CA PHE A 114 2.17 -10.07 8.76
C PHE A 114 2.58 -10.05 10.23
N ALA A 115 2.12 -9.02 10.96
CA ALA A 115 2.47 -8.83 12.36
C ALA A 115 2.18 -10.09 13.20
N GLY A 116 3.18 -10.53 13.99
CA GLY A 116 3.09 -11.73 14.82
C GLY A 116 3.20 -13.06 14.07
N LYS A 117 3.59 -13.04 12.78
CA LYS A 117 3.80 -14.24 11.97
C LYS A 117 5.09 -14.16 11.15
N ASN A 118 5.63 -15.31 10.81
CA ASN A 118 6.74 -15.44 9.89
C ASN A 118 6.27 -15.72 8.47
N VAL A 119 6.97 -15.18 7.50
CA VAL A 119 6.80 -15.48 6.08
C VAL A 119 7.93 -16.38 5.60
N ALA A 120 7.66 -17.27 4.64
CA ALA A 120 8.69 -18.08 4.03
C ALA A 120 9.69 -17.21 3.25
N ALA A 121 10.98 -17.46 3.40
CA ALA A 121 12.02 -16.70 2.70
C ALA A 121 11.89 -16.78 1.17
N LYS A 122 11.46 -17.93 0.65
CA LYS A 122 11.16 -18.17 -0.77
C LYS A 122 9.75 -17.74 -1.20
N GLY A 123 8.92 -17.27 -0.24
CA GLY A 123 7.58 -16.79 -0.49
C GLY A 123 7.55 -15.49 -1.29
N TRP A 124 6.35 -15.05 -1.64
CA TRP A 124 6.13 -13.80 -2.35
C TRP A 124 4.74 -13.23 -2.03
N CYS A 125 4.61 -11.92 -2.15
CA CYS A 125 3.31 -11.23 -2.09
C CYS A 125 3.30 -10.00 -3.02
N THR A 126 2.13 -9.44 -3.27
CA THR A 126 1.97 -8.27 -4.17
C THR A 126 2.64 -7.00 -3.69
N SER A 127 2.94 -6.90 -2.40
CA SER A 127 3.67 -5.77 -1.80
C SER A 127 5.19 -5.96 -1.80
N TRP A 128 5.70 -6.91 -2.59
CA TRP A 128 7.13 -7.09 -2.71
C TRP A 128 7.82 -5.85 -3.26
N VAL A 129 8.88 -5.43 -2.58
CA VAL A 129 9.76 -4.32 -2.97
C VAL A 129 11.19 -4.81 -2.94
N LYS A 130 11.93 -4.59 -4.03
CA LYS A 130 13.33 -5.00 -4.12
C LYS A 130 14.16 -4.36 -2.99
N LYS A 131 14.92 -5.19 -2.29
CA LYS A 131 15.93 -4.70 -1.34
C LYS A 131 17.05 -3.99 -2.12
N ALA A 132 17.46 -2.80 -1.64
CA ALA A 132 18.58 -2.06 -2.18
C ALA A 132 19.91 -2.77 -1.89
#